data_a39a4216431a4ebf352942821d670063
#
_entry.id   a39a4216431a4ebf352942821d670063
#
_cell.length_a   1.000
_cell.length_b   1.000
_cell.length_c   1.000
_cell.angle_alpha   90.00
_cell.angle_beta   90.00
_cell.angle_gamma   90.00
#
_symmetry.space_group_name_H-M   'P 1'
#
loop_
_entity.id
_entity.type
_entity.pdbx_description
1 polymer ?
#
loop_
_entity_poly.entity_id
_entity_poly.type
_entity_poly.pdbx_seq_one_letter_code
_entity_poly.pdbx_strand_id
1 'polypeptide(L)'
;MENWYFFFKKKYSNLLHIKNGGWHFTCLKTPEELEKKLLNFAHHYEFEESGLKINDLKKLISEKRVMYDHNVDMRSYKWSGKSILKKIDLDQLPKFISSNIDNYKEWLD
;
A
#
# COMPACT_ATOMS: atom_id res chain seq x y z
N MET A 1 -24.44 -27.64 -6.55
CA MET A 1 -24.39 -26.41 -5.73
C MET A 1 -23.92 -26.67 -4.30
N GLU A 2 -24.44 -27.65 -3.60
CA GLU A 2 -24.01 -28.01 -2.25
C GLU A 2 -22.52 -28.38 -2.16
N ASN A 3 -22.00 -29.09 -3.16
CA ASN A 3 -20.58 -29.47 -3.23
C ASN A 3 -19.63 -28.26 -3.38
N TRP A 4 -20.05 -27.22 -4.10
CA TRP A 4 -19.30 -25.98 -4.24
C TRP A 4 -19.20 -25.22 -2.92
N TYR A 5 -20.31 -25.08 -2.22
CA TYR A 5 -20.36 -24.41 -0.93
C TYR A 5 -19.49 -25.13 0.12
N PHE A 6 -19.56 -26.46 0.14
CA PHE A 6 -18.76 -27.28 1.03
C PHE A 6 -17.27 -27.20 0.71
N PHE A 7 -16.89 -27.16 -0.57
CA PHE A 7 -15.51 -26.98 -1.01
C PHE A 7 -14.91 -25.65 -0.54
N PHE A 8 -15.62 -24.54 -0.71
CA PHE A 8 -15.20 -23.23 -0.23
C PHE A 8 -15.07 -23.18 1.28
N LYS A 9 -16.03 -23.68 2.01
CA LYS A 9 -16.02 -23.74 3.47
C LYS A 9 -14.82 -24.57 3.99
N LYS A 10 -14.54 -25.69 3.36
CA LYS A 10 -13.42 -26.57 3.72
C LYS A 10 -12.07 -25.94 3.36
N LYS A 11 -11.96 -25.24 2.24
CA LYS A 11 -10.76 -24.54 1.80
C LYS A 11 -10.29 -23.49 2.79
N TYR A 12 -11.21 -22.81 3.45
CA TYR A 12 -10.90 -21.71 4.38
C TYR A 12 -11.12 -22.04 5.86
N SER A 13 -11.40 -23.31 6.20
CA SER A 13 -11.73 -23.74 7.56
C SER A 13 -10.58 -23.71 8.55
N ASN A 14 -9.32 -23.75 8.07
CA ASN A 14 -8.10 -23.81 8.88
C ASN A 14 -7.22 -22.57 8.73
N LEU A 15 -7.84 -21.40 8.56
CA LEU A 15 -7.10 -20.14 8.49
C LEU A 15 -6.69 -19.67 9.88
N LEU A 16 -5.39 -19.45 10.06
CA LEU A 16 -4.83 -18.80 11.24
C LEU A 16 -4.54 -17.34 10.91
N HIS A 17 -5.22 -16.42 11.57
CA HIS A 17 -4.97 -14.99 11.43
C HIS A 17 -3.92 -14.53 12.44
N ILE A 18 -2.81 -14.03 11.95
CA ILE A 18 -1.75 -13.45 12.77
C ILE A 18 -1.89 -11.93 12.69
N LYS A 19 -2.28 -11.30 13.79
CA LYS A 19 -2.40 -9.85 13.88
C LYS A 19 -1.03 -9.20 13.67
N ASN A 20 -0.97 -8.20 12.77
CA ASN A 20 0.29 -7.52 12.39
C ASN A 20 1.39 -8.48 11.92
N GLY A 21 1.01 -9.60 11.29
CA GLY A 21 1.94 -10.65 10.86
C GLY A 21 2.74 -10.34 9.61
N GLY A 22 2.51 -9.20 8.97
CA GLY A 22 3.22 -8.82 7.75
C GLY A 22 3.28 -7.32 7.52
N TRP A 23 4.26 -6.90 6.70
CA TRP A 23 4.49 -5.52 6.30
C TRP A 23 4.64 -5.43 4.79
N HIS A 24 4.20 -4.32 4.22
CA HIS A 24 4.21 -4.10 2.79
C HIS A 24 4.86 -2.75 2.46
N PHE A 25 6.12 -2.79 2.04
CA PHE A 25 6.94 -1.60 1.76
C PHE A 25 7.01 -1.22 0.27
N THR A 26 6.10 -1.72 -0.54
CA THR A 26 6.17 -1.61 -2.00
C THR A 26 6.14 -0.18 -2.54
N CYS A 27 5.58 0.75 -1.79
CA CYS A 27 5.50 2.17 -2.15
C CYS A 27 6.55 3.06 -1.45
N LEU A 28 7.49 2.46 -0.72
CA LEU A 28 8.64 3.15 -0.14
C LEU A 28 9.70 3.34 -1.23
N LYS A 29 9.56 4.40 -2.02
CA LYS A 29 10.34 4.69 -3.23
C LYS A 29 10.46 6.19 -3.44
N THR A 30 11.48 6.60 -4.20
CA THR A 30 11.53 7.96 -4.71
C THR A 30 10.34 8.23 -5.64
N PRO A 31 9.93 9.50 -5.85
CA PRO A 31 8.84 9.82 -6.77
C PRO A 31 9.04 9.25 -8.18
N GLU A 32 10.27 9.27 -8.68
CA GLU A 32 10.66 8.77 -9.99
C GLU A 32 10.52 7.24 -10.09
N GLU A 33 10.99 6.52 -9.08
CA GLU A 33 10.86 5.06 -9.00
C GLU A 33 9.40 4.64 -8.83
N LEU A 34 8.63 5.45 -8.11
CA LEU A 34 7.21 5.22 -7.91
C LEU A 34 6.42 5.38 -9.20
N GLU A 35 6.67 6.47 -9.96
CA GLU A 35 6.06 6.67 -11.27
C GLU A 35 6.38 5.50 -12.21
N LYS A 36 7.65 5.10 -12.29
CA LYS A 36 8.10 3.95 -13.08
C LYS A 36 7.36 2.67 -12.66
N LYS A 37 7.20 2.44 -11.37
CA LYS A 37 6.45 1.28 -10.86
C LYS A 37 4.99 1.33 -11.29
N LEU A 38 4.32 2.47 -11.14
CA LEU A 38 2.90 2.64 -11.47
C LEU A 38 2.62 2.47 -12.96
N LEU A 39 3.55 2.89 -13.82
CA LEU A 39 3.47 2.70 -15.27
C LEU A 39 3.70 1.25 -15.72
N ASN A 40 4.34 0.42 -14.88
CA ASN A 40 4.73 -0.95 -15.25
C ASN A 40 3.99 -2.05 -14.48
N PHE A 41 3.02 -1.72 -13.63
CA PHE A 41 2.28 -2.74 -12.89
C PHE A 41 0.98 -3.15 -13.59
N ALA A 42 0.33 -4.21 -13.12
CA ALA A 42 -0.84 -4.81 -13.76
C ALA A 42 -2.02 -3.84 -13.98
N HIS A 43 -2.17 -2.84 -13.10
CA HIS A 43 -3.21 -1.81 -13.17
C HIS A 43 -2.70 -0.46 -13.70
N HIS A 44 -1.68 -0.44 -14.57
CA HIS A 44 -1.09 0.79 -15.10
C HIS A 44 -2.11 1.68 -15.82
N TYR A 45 -3.13 1.09 -16.45
CA TYR A 45 -4.20 1.85 -17.11
C TYR A 45 -4.97 2.72 -16.14
N GLU A 46 -5.26 2.24 -14.93
CA GLU A 46 -5.93 3.04 -13.90
C GLU A 46 -5.09 4.25 -13.49
N PHE A 47 -3.78 4.07 -13.40
CA PHE A 47 -2.85 5.18 -13.13
C PHE A 47 -2.82 6.19 -14.29
N GLU A 48 -2.75 5.74 -15.53
CA GLU A 48 -2.78 6.59 -16.71
C GLU A 48 -4.10 7.37 -16.82
N GLU A 49 -5.24 6.70 -16.57
CA GLU A 49 -6.56 7.33 -16.55
C GLU A 49 -6.72 8.34 -15.41
N SER A 50 -6.03 8.15 -14.29
CA SER A 50 -6.05 9.11 -13.17
C SER A 50 -5.50 10.49 -13.56
N GLY A 51 -4.70 10.56 -14.61
CA GLY A 51 -4.04 11.78 -15.06
C GLY A 51 -2.91 12.27 -14.15
N LEU A 52 -2.58 11.54 -13.10
CA LEU A 52 -1.49 11.89 -12.18
C LEU A 52 -0.14 11.84 -12.87
N LYS A 53 0.69 12.84 -12.61
CA LYS A 53 2.06 12.98 -13.13
C LYS A 53 3.06 13.03 -11.98
N ILE A 54 4.34 13.00 -12.31
CA ILE A 54 5.43 13.04 -11.33
C ILE A 54 5.30 14.18 -10.32
N ASN A 55 4.86 15.36 -10.74
CA ASN A 55 4.68 16.51 -9.84
C ASN A 55 3.53 16.29 -8.85
N ASP A 56 2.47 15.61 -9.28
CA ASP A 56 1.36 15.24 -8.41
C ASP A 56 1.81 14.21 -7.37
N LEU A 57 2.62 13.22 -7.79
CA LEU A 57 3.21 12.24 -6.88
C LEU A 57 4.11 12.92 -5.84
N LYS A 58 4.97 13.85 -6.25
CA LYS A 58 5.81 14.65 -5.36
C LYS A 58 4.98 15.42 -4.33
N LYS A 59 3.87 16.02 -4.77
CA LYS A 59 2.95 16.72 -3.90
C LYS A 59 2.26 15.77 -2.90
N LEU A 60 1.73 14.65 -3.36
CA LEU A 60 1.08 13.66 -2.48
C LEU A 60 2.05 13.13 -1.42
N ILE A 61 3.30 12.84 -1.79
CA ILE A 61 4.34 12.40 -0.86
C ILE A 61 4.63 13.49 0.17
N SER A 62 4.83 14.74 -0.27
CA SER A 62 5.12 15.86 0.64
C SER A 62 3.97 16.15 1.61
N GLU A 63 2.73 15.98 1.18
CA GLU A 63 1.52 16.16 1.99
C GLU A 63 1.15 14.90 2.81
N LYS A 64 1.94 13.81 2.74
CA LYS A 64 1.67 12.53 3.40
C LYS A 64 0.30 11.95 3.05
N ARG A 65 -0.07 12.00 1.79
CA ARG A 65 -1.35 11.50 1.29
C ARG A 65 -1.20 10.14 0.63
N VAL A 66 -2.26 9.35 0.74
CA VAL A 66 -2.37 8.05 0.07
C VAL A 66 -2.60 8.27 -1.42
N MET A 67 -1.79 7.67 -2.28
CA MET A 67 -1.97 7.73 -3.74
C MET A 67 -3.14 6.89 -4.20
N TYR A 68 -3.15 5.63 -3.79
CA TYR A 68 -4.17 4.64 -4.12
C TYR A 68 -4.79 4.14 -2.83
N ASP A 69 -6.03 4.51 -2.58
CA ASP A 69 -6.71 4.20 -1.32
C ASP A 69 -7.43 2.86 -1.40
N HIS A 70 -6.87 1.86 -0.72
CA HIS A 70 -7.45 0.53 -0.62
C HIS A 70 -8.65 0.45 0.34
N ASN A 71 -8.83 1.45 1.21
CA ASN A 71 -9.87 1.45 2.24
C ASN A 71 -11.21 2.00 1.76
N VAL A 72 -11.25 2.62 0.58
CA VAL A 72 -12.51 3.08 0.02
C VAL A 72 -13.27 1.92 -0.65
N ASP A 73 -14.59 2.08 -0.75
CA ASP A 73 -15.48 1.14 -1.42
C ASP A 73 -14.97 0.81 -2.84
N MET A 74 -15.20 -0.40 -3.29
CA MET A 74 -14.85 -0.87 -4.66
C MET A 74 -15.41 0.02 -5.77
N ARG A 75 -16.52 0.72 -5.52
CA ARG A 75 -17.15 1.66 -6.46
C ARG A 75 -16.61 3.08 -6.38
N SER A 76 -15.81 3.38 -5.37
CA SER A 76 -15.27 4.72 -5.15
C SER A 76 -13.95 4.90 -5.89
N TYR A 77 -13.69 6.15 -6.29
CA TYR A 77 -12.45 6.53 -6.94
C TYR A 77 -11.26 6.45 -5.97
N LYS A 78 -10.31 5.60 -6.27
CA LYS A 78 -9.18 5.25 -5.38
C LYS A 78 -7.98 6.19 -5.48
N TRP A 79 -7.89 6.98 -6.54
CA TRP A 79 -6.77 7.89 -6.84
C TRP A 79 -7.04 9.33 -6.41
N SER A 80 -7.92 9.54 -5.46
CA SER A 80 -8.37 10.89 -5.06
C SER A 80 -7.32 11.69 -4.28
N GLY A 81 -6.34 11.03 -3.67
CA GLY A 81 -5.36 11.67 -2.79
C GLY A 81 -5.96 12.32 -1.53
N LYS A 82 -7.18 11.96 -1.15
CA LYS A 82 -7.88 12.58 -0.02
C LYS A 82 -7.44 12.03 1.34
N SER A 83 -7.12 10.75 1.41
CA SER A 83 -6.74 10.09 2.66
C SER A 83 -5.32 10.45 3.07
N ILE A 84 -5.12 10.72 4.36
CA ILE A 84 -3.84 11.11 4.94
C ILE A 84 -3.19 9.87 5.57
N LEU A 85 -1.89 9.72 5.38
CA LEU A 85 -1.09 8.67 6.01
C LEU A 85 -1.00 8.91 7.52
N LYS A 86 -1.13 7.85 8.29
CA LYS A 86 -0.97 7.89 9.74
C LYS A 86 0.48 7.59 10.10
N LYS A 87 1.09 8.46 10.92
CA LYS A 87 2.39 8.19 11.51
C LYS A 87 2.28 7.05 12.53
N ILE A 88 3.25 6.16 12.52
CA ILE A 88 3.39 5.06 13.49
C ILE A 88 4.71 5.21 14.25
N ASP A 89 4.77 4.63 15.44
CA ASP A 89 5.99 4.61 16.25
C ASP A 89 6.99 3.58 15.69
N LEU A 90 8.29 3.85 15.88
CA LEU A 90 9.37 3.00 15.35
C LEU A 90 9.36 1.59 15.95
N ASP A 91 8.86 1.41 17.16
CA ASP A 91 8.72 0.12 17.83
C ASP A 91 7.65 -0.78 17.20
N GLN A 92 6.73 -0.19 16.43
CA GLN A 92 5.71 -0.91 15.67
C GLN A 92 6.25 -1.51 14.37
N LEU A 93 7.43 -1.08 13.91
CA LEU A 93 8.08 -1.62 12.73
C LEU A 93 8.60 -3.05 12.97
N PRO A 94 8.84 -3.84 11.89
CA PRO A 94 9.52 -5.13 12.04
C PRO A 94 10.79 -4.98 12.86
N LYS A 95 11.04 -5.92 13.76
CA LYS A 95 12.19 -5.86 14.68
C LYS A 95 13.53 -5.64 13.96
N PHE A 96 13.73 -6.25 12.80
CA PHE A 96 14.93 -6.05 11.99
C PHE A 96 15.10 -4.57 11.59
N ILE A 97 14.03 -3.91 11.16
CA ILE A 97 14.06 -2.49 10.76
C ILE A 97 14.31 -1.60 11.97
N SER A 98 13.55 -1.77 13.05
CA SER A 98 13.68 -0.96 14.27
C SER A 98 15.06 -1.09 14.93
N SER A 99 15.66 -2.29 14.90
CA SER A 99 17.00 -2.54 15.44
C SER A 99 18.13 -1.99 14.55
N ASN A 100 17.88 -1.70 13.29
CA ASN A 100 18.85 -1.19 12.32
C ASN A 100 18.40 0.15 11.74
N ILE A 101 17.68 0.94 12.51
CA ILE A 101 17.01 2.15 12.04
C ILE A 101 17.95 3.17 11.38
N ASP A 102 19.20 3.20 11.79
CA ASP A 102 20.21 4.09 11.22
C ASP A 102 20.44 3.86 9.72
N ASN A 103 20.22 2.63 9.25
CA ASN A 103 20.35 2.29 7.83
C ASN A 103 19.15 2.78 6.98
N TYR A 104 18.10 3.26 7.64
CA TYR A 104 16.83 3.63 6.98
C TYR A 104 16.45 5.09 7.22
N LYS A 105 17.39 5.92 7.73
CA LYS A 105 17.11 7.33 8.09
C LYS A 105 16.54 8.15 6.94
N GLU A 106 16.97 7.89 5.72
CA GLU A 106 16.46 8.58 4.52
C GLU A 106 14.97 8.36 4.25
N TRP A 107 14.38 7.33 4.85
CA TRP A 107 12.97 6.95 4.71
C TRP A 107 12.11 7.33 5.91
N LEU A 108 12.70 7.96 6.90
CA LEU A 108 12.00 8.41 8.11
C LEU A 108 11.61 9.89 8.00
N ASP A 109 10.49 10.21 8.65
CA ASP A 109 10.01 11.59 8.83
C ASP A 109 10.39 12.15 10.21
#